data_ec4dd8eeb9d9e5356d345055a732e02a
#
_entry.id   ec4dd8eeb9d9e5356d345055a732e02a
#
_cell.length_a   1.000
_cell.length_b   1.000
_cell.length_c   1.000
_cell.angle_alpha   90.00
_cell.angle_beta   90.00
_cell.angle_gamma   90.00
#
_symmetry.space_group_name_H-M   'P 1'
#
loop_
_entity.id
_entity.type
_entity.pdbx_description
1 polymer ?
#
loop_
_entity_poly.entity_id
_entity_poly.type
_entity_poly.pdbx_seq_one_letter_code
_entity_poly.pdbx_strand_id
1 'polypeptide(L)'
;GLEGMREHLVAIKKTYPDYTIKILRQFSDGDYVISEILMEGTHEGEWMGIKPTHKKLVFTGVNIDKVINGKIVEHGGSVNTFETLLEHDLIKPV
;
A
#
# COMPACT_ATOMS: atom_id res chain seq x y z
N GLY A 1 -0.71 -14.37 7.55
CA GLY A 1 -1.59 -14.29 8.70
C GLY A 1 -1.64 -12.90 9.35
N LEU A 2 -2.35 -12.79 10.45
CA LEU A 2 -2.50 -11.52 11.17
C LEU A 2 -1.18 -10.95 11.66
N GLU A 3 -0.24 -11.80 12.06
CA GLU A 3 1.09 -11.38 12.50
C GLU A 3 1.86 -10.67 11.38
N GLY A 4 1.88 -11.23 10.18
CA GLY A 4 2.56 -10.63 9.04
C GLY A 4 1.94 -9.30 8.64
N MET A 5 0.60 -9.19 8.69
CA MET A 5 -0.10 -7.95 8.41
C MET A 5 0.24 -6.87 9.43
N ARG A 6 0.31 -7.22 10.72
CA ARG A 6 0.66 -6.31 11.80
C ARG A 6 2.08 -5.76 11.62
N GLU A 7 3.05 -6.63 11.32
CA GLU A 7 4.43 -6.22 11.06
C GLU A 7 4.54 -5.28 9.87
N HIS A 8 3.79 -5.56 8.81
CA HIS A 8 3.73 -4.72 7.62
C HIS A 8 3.19 -3.32 7.94
N LEU A 9 2.12 -3.24 8.73
CA LEU A 9 1.55 -1.96 9.14
C LEU A 9 2.50 -1.15 10.01
N VAL A 10 3.23 -1.81 10.92
CA VAL A 10 4.24 -1.15 11.77
C VAL A 10 5.37 -0.59 10.91
N ALA A 11 5.83 -1.35 9.91
CA ALA A 11 6.88 -0.90 8.99
C ALA A 11 6.43 0.31 8.17
N ILE A 12 5.19 0.29 7.68
CA ILE A 12 4.62 1.43 6.93
C ILE A 12 4.58 2.68 7.81
N LYS A 13 4.16 2.56 9.07
CA LYS A 13 4.10 3.70 9.98
C LYS A 13 5.45 4.31 10.30
N LYS A 14 6.50 3.50 10.32
CA LYS A 14 7.87 4.01 10.50
C LYS A 14 8.33 4.83 9.30
N THR A 15 8.01 4.37 8.10
CA THR A 15 8.40 5.04 6.86
C THR A 15 7.51 6.24 6.56
N TYR A 16 6.21 6.09 6.80
CA TYR A 16 5.18 7.09 6.52
C TYR A 16 4.31 7.31 7.76
N PRO A 17 4.77 8.09 8.73
CA PRO A 17 4.02 8.27 9.99
C PRO A 17 2.62 8.86 9.81
N ASP A 18 2.42 9.64 8.77
CA ASP A 18 1.16 10.33 8.46
C ASP A 18 0.35 9.64 7.37
N TYR A 19 0.63 8.37 7.06
CA TYR A 19 -0.01 7.71 5.95
C TYR A 19 -1.54 7.65 6.08
N THR A 20 -2.22 7.76 4.95
CA THR A 20 -3.66 7.59 4.84
C THR A 20 -3.98 6.64 3.69
N ILE A 21 -5.07 5.87 3.83
CA ILE A 21 -5.54 4.95 2.81
C ILE A 21 -6.98 5.33 2.48
N LYS A 22 -7.26 5.48 1.18
CA LYS A 22 -8.59 5.78 0.69
C LYS A 22 -9.01 4.71 -0.31
N ILE A 23 -10.22 4.20 -0.16
CA ILE A 23 -10.80 3.27 -1.13
C ILE A 23 -11.48 4.10 -2.20
N LEU A 24 -11.03 3.92 -3.46
CA LEU A 24 -11.57 4.65 -4.60
C LEU A 24 -12.77 3.92 -5.19
N ARG A 25 -12.67 2.61 -5.37
CA ARG A 25 -13.73 1.76 -5.91
C ARG A 25 -13.62 0.37 -5.32
N GLN A 26 -14.77 -0.28 -5.16
CA GLN A 26 -14.83 -1.68 -4.73
C GLN A 26 -15.77 -2.46 -5.64
N PHE A 27 -15.38 -3.68 -5.93
CA PHE A 27 -16.17 -4.64 -6.69
C PHE A 27 -16.19 -5.95 -5.92
N SER A 28 -17.26 -6.71 -6.08
CA SER A 28 -17.33 -8.05 -5.49
C SER A 28 -17.72 -9.07 -6.55
N ASP A 29 -17.13 -10.27 -6.44
CA ASP A 29 -17.44 -11.40 -7.28
C ASP A 29 -17.36 -12.66 -6.42
N GLY A 30 -18.50 -13.29 -6.14
CA GLY A 30 -18.57 -14.40 -5.20
C GLY A 30 -18.08 -13.98 -3.82
N ASP A 31 -17.09 -14.72 -3.30
CA ASP A 31 -16.51 -14.45 -1.99
C ASP A 31 -15.38 -13.42 -2.04
N TYR A 32 -15.07 -12.88 -3.22
CA TYR A 32 -13.95 -11.96 -3.39
C TYR A 32 -14.42 -10.51 -3.42
N VAL A 33 -13.66 -9.68 -2.71
CA VAL A 33 -13.83 -8.22 -2.75
C VAL A 33 -12.54 -7.63 -3.32
N ILE A 34 -12.69 -6.84 -4.37
CA ILE A 34 -11.59 -6.19 -5.06
C ILE A 34 -11.68 -4.70 -4.77
N SER A 35 -10.64 -4.15 -4.17
CA SER A 35 -10.60 -2.73 -3.77
C SER A 35 -9.48 -2.00 -4.50
N GLU A 36 -9.83 -0.91 -5.17
CA GLU A 36 -8.85 0.02 -5.73
C GLU A 36 -8.56 1.07 -4.67
N ILE A 37 -7.30 1.21 -4.27
CA ILE A 37 -6.91 2.07 -3.16
C ILE A 37 -5.95 3.17 -3.59
N LEU A 38 -5.99 4.28 -2.85
CA LEU A 38 -5.00 5.33 -2.90
C LEU A 38 -4.36 5.44 -1.52
N MET A 39 -3.04 5.36 -1.47
CA MET A 39 -2.28 5.51 -0.23
C MET A 39 -1.35 6.71 -0.35
N GLU A 40 -1.33 7.56 0.66
CA GLU A 40 -0.48 8.74 0.70
C GLU A 40 0.28 8.78 2.02
N GLY A 41 1.50 9.31 1.98
CA GLY A 41 2.27 9.52 3.19
C GLY A 41 3.54 10.30 2.91
N THR A 42 4.08 10.94 3.94
CA THR A 42 5.36 11.64 3.85
C THR A 42 6.49 10.67 4.15
N HIS A 43 7.46 10.60 3.25
CA HIS A 43 8.60 9.69 3.33
C HIS A 43 9.59 10.18 4.39
N GLU A 44 9.43 9.70 5.62
CA GLU A 44 10.22 10.11 6.80
C GLU A 44 11.22 9.04 7.24
N GLY A 45 11.08 7.79 6.79
CA GLY A 45 11.98 6.69 7.12
C GLY A 45 12.68 6.12 5.89
N GLU A 46 13.79 5.43 6.09
CA GLU A 46 14.46 4.74 4.99
C GLU A 46 13.56 3.65 4.41
N TRP A 47 13.46 3.59 3.10
CA TRP A 47 12.60 2.67 2.40
C TRP A 47 13.28 2.16 1.14
N MET A 48 13.39 0.84 1.02
CA MET A 48 14.02 0.18 -0.12
C MET A 48 15.44 0.73 -0.41
N GLY A 49 16.20 1.03 0.63
CA GLY A 49 17.52 1.62 0.49
C GLY A 49 17.55 3.10 0.15
N ILE A 50 16.37 3.73 0.04
CA ILE A 50 16.24 5.14 -0.26
C ILE A 50 16.14 5.92 1.04
N LYS A 51 16.99 6.91 1.21
CA LYS A 51 16.98 7.76 2.40
C LYS A 51 15.70 8.61 2.44
N PRO A 52 15.26 9.03 3.66
CA PRO A 52 14.08 9.88 3.78
C PRO A 52 14.17 11.11 2.88
N THR A 53 13.15 11.33 2.07
CA THR A 53 13.09 12.48 1.15
C THR A 53 12.26 13.62 1.71
N HIS A 54 11.47 13.36 2.77
CA HIS A 54 10.49 14.28 3.36
C HIS A 54 9.44 14.77 2.36
N LYS A 55 9.28 14.04 1.26
CA LYS A 55 8.27 14.33 0.23
C LYS A 55 7.02 13.49 0.48
N LYS A 56 5.87 14.04 0.16
CA LYS A 56 4.62 13.30 0.16
C LYS A 56 4.58 12.40 -1.08
N LEU A 57 4.45 11.11 -0.85
CA LEU A 57 4.35 10.12 -1.92
C LEU A 57 2.93 9.60 -2.00
N VAL A 58 2.48 9.33 -3.22
CA VAL A 58 1.14 8.82 -3.51
C VAL A 58 1.29 7.49 -4.24
N PHE A 59 0.63 6.46 -3.71
CA PHE A 59 0.64 5.13 -4.30
C PHE A 59 -0.78 4.71 -4.63
N THR A 60 -0.97 4.09 -5.78
CA THR A 60 -2.21 3.41 -6.11
C THR A 60 -2.01 1.91 -5.99
N GLY A 61 -3.07 1.19 -5.69
CA GLY A 61 -2.97 -0.26 -5.57
C GLY A 61 -4.31 -0.93 -5.72
N VAL A 62 -4.27 -2.25 -5.77
CA VAL A 62 -5.45 -3.10 -5.82
C VAL A 62 -5.31 -4.17 -4.75
N ASN A 63 -6.30 -4.29 -3.88
CA ASN A 63 -6.40 -5.37 -2.90
C ASN A 63 -7.45 -6.35 -3.36
N ILE A 64 -7.17 -7.63 -3.20
CA ILE A 64 -8.10 -8.72 -3.45
C ILE A 64 -8.24 -9.51 -2.16
N ASP A 65 -9.43 -9.47 -1.57
CA ASP A 65 -9.72 -10.15 -0.32
C ASP A 65 -10.78 -11.21 -0.54
N LYS A 66 -10.54 -12.40 0.02
CA LYS A 66 -11.57 -13.43 0.08
C LYS A 66 -12.29 -13.34 1.42
N VAL A 67 -13.60 -13.16 1.37
CA VAL A 67 -14.43 -12.95 2.56
C VAL A 67 -15.40 -14.12 2.70
N ILE A 68 -15.36 -14.81 3.84
CA ILE A 68 -16.28 -15.89 4.17
C ILE A 68 -16.88 -15.61 5.55
N ASN A 69 -18.22 -15.62 5.63
CA ASN A 69 -18.94 -15.33 6.87
C ASN A 69 -18.53 -13.99 7.52
N GLY A 70 -18.31 -12.96 6.71
CA GLY A 70 -17.92 -11.65 7.19
C GLY A 70 -16.48 -11.52 7.63
N LYS A 71 -15.66 -12.55 7.41
CA LYS A 71 -14.24 -12.55 7.78
C LYS A 71 -13.32 -12.66 6.57
N ILE A 72 -12.24 -11.90 6.56
CA ILE A 72 -11.23 -12.00 5.53
C ILE A 72 -10.37 -13.23 5.81
N VAL A 73 -10.43 -14.20 4.90
CA VAL A 73 -9.67 -15.47 5.00
C VAL A 73 -8.45 -15.49 4.12
N GLU A 74 -8.41 -14.66 3.08
CA GLU A 74 -7.25 -14.45 2.22
C GLU A 74 -7.12 -12.96 1.91
N HIS A 75 -5.90 -12.46 1.89
CA HIS A 75 -5.61 -11.07 1.53
C HIS A 75 -4.43 -11.06 0.58
N GLY A 76 -4.60 -10.37 -0.54
CA GLY A 76 -3.54 -10.17 -1.51
C GLY A 76 -3.69 -8.83 -2.20
N GLY A 77 -2.71 -8.46 -2.98
CA GLY A 77 -2.77 -7.23 -3.74
C GLY A 77 -1.41 -6.78 -4.24
N SER A 78 -1.42 -5.74 -5.02
CA SER A 78 -0.19 -5.11 -5.48
C SER A 78 -0.34 -3.59 -5.45
N VAL A 79 0.77 -2.94 -5.09
CA VAL A 79 0.86 -1.48 -5.04
C VAL A 79 1.75 -1.04 -6.20
N ASN A 80 1.35 0.02 -6.89
CA ASN A 80 2.11 0.57 -8.00
C ASN A 80 3.29 1.41 -7.47
N THR A 81 4.23 0.73 -6.85
CA THR A 81 5.39 1.34 -6.20
C THR A 81 6.37 1.90 -7.22
N PHE A 82 6.63 1.15 -8.28
CA PHE A 82 7.64 1.48 -9.27
C PHE A 82 7.33 2.81 -9.98
N GLU A 83 6.09 2.99 -10.41
CA GLU A 83 5.64 4.22 -11.05
C GLU A 83 5.77 5.43 -10.13
N THR A 84 5.41 5.27 -8.85
CA THR A 84 5.54 6.32 -7.85
C THR A 84 7.00 6.74 -7.67
N LEU A 85 7.92 5.79 -7.63
CA LEU A 85 9.34 6.09 -7.50
C LEU A 85 9.87 6.86 -8.71
N LEU A 86 9.41 6.52 -9.92
CA LEU A 86 9.79 7.24 -11.13
C LEU A 86 9.22 8.66 -11.15
N GLU A 87 7.95 8.82 -10.80
CA GLU A 87 7.28 10.12 -10.81
C GLU A 87 7.93 11.12 -9.84
N HIS A 88 8.46 10.65 -8.73
CA HIS A 88 9.09 11.48 -7.72
C HIS A 88 10.62 11.53 -7.85
N ASP A 89 11.16 11.07 -8.97
CA ASP A 89 12.60 11.09 -9.27
C ASP A 89 13.48 10.34 -8.24
N LEU A 90 12.91 9.35 -7.54
CA LEU A 90 13.62 8.55 -6.56
C LEU A 90 14.42 7.42 -7.21
N ILE A 91 14.00 6.98 -8.40
CA ILE A 91 14.74 6.06 -9.27
C ILE A 91 14.74 6.61 -10.68
N LYS A 92 15.70 6.16 -11.48
CA LYS A 92 15.83 6.58 -12.88
C LYS A 92 15.82 5.38 -13.81
N PRO A 93 15.24 5.50 -15.02
CA PRO A 93 15.38 4.48 -16.04
C PRO A 93 16.87 4.30 -16.39
N VAL A 94 17.25 3.06 -16.61
CA VAL A 94 18.63 2.74 -17.00
C VAL A 94 18.82 2.97 -18.50
#